data_cd33271ac323958498c65583ed2630b2
#
_entry.id   cd33271ac323958498c65583ed2630b2
#
_cell.length_a   1.000
_cell.length_b   1.000
_cell.length_c   1.000
_cell.angle_alpha   90.00
_cell.angle_beta   90.00
_cell.angle_gamma   90.00
#
_symmetry.space_group_name_H-M   'P 1'
#
loop_
_entity.id
_entity.type
_entity.pdbx_description
1 polymer ?
#
loop_
_entity_poly.entity_id
_entity_poly.type
_entity_poly.pdbx_seq_one_letter_code
_entity_poly.pdbx_strand_id
1 'polypeptide(L)'
;MLGHTSFSGLRQSLRNQLDLTADSRDAEVQRRIVLRLKAAIPKGERRECNALLMKLRSRQRAANKSLAEYLCSDAGCEQLRRMNKDLSALQVAHSTADLTRLVSRRYRSVLHDIEKLLAHKIATGRRVHPLRIKMRGACDLVSLVDAPEDVSAAQLVQKLAKMQDALGDWHDAMLLARWIHESALTLTPSLRCALDTLLARCRKRCKRHRKPLRHAIRQFLANEPAVNDVQ
;
A
#
# COMPACT_ATOMS: atom_id res chain seq x y z
N MET A 1 -24.26 23.19 3.55
CA MET A 1 -24.29 22.26 2.40
C MET A 1 -23.09 22.34 1.44
N LEU A 2 -21.95 22.93 1.79
CA LEU A 2 -20.79 23.13 0.89
C LEU A 2 -19.69 22.05 1.02
N GLY A 3 -19.83 21.06 1.91
CA GLY A 3 -18.73 20.13 2.24
C GLY A 3 -18.55 18.92 1.32
N HIS A 4 -19.59 18.39 0.70
CA HIS A 4 -19.51 17.10 0.00
C HIS A 4 -18.85 17.14 -1.39
N THR A 5 -19.01 18.22 -2.13
CA THR A 5 -18.46 18.36 -3.50
C THR A 5 -16.95 18.62 -3.49
N SER A 6 -16.42 19.34 -2.50
CA SER A 6 -15.00 19.66 -2.39
C SER A 6 -14.13 18.42 -2.08
N PHE A 7 -14.58 17.52 -1.21
CA PHE A 7 -13.86 16.29 -0.86
C PHE A 7 -13.77 15.28 -2.02
N SER A 8 -14.81 15.17 -2.84
CA SER A 8 -14.78 14.25 -3.99
C SER A 8 -13.78 14.70 -5.05
N GLY A 9 -13.71 16.00 -5.32
CA GLY A 9 -12.76 16.60 -6.26
C GLY A 9 -11.31 16.43 -5.80
N LEU A 10 -11.01 16.78 -4.56
CA LEU A 10 -9.67 16.60 -3.98
C LEU A 10 -9.24 15.12 -3.98
N ARG A 11 -10.14 14.22 -3.58
CA ARG A 11 -9.88 12.78 -3.60
C ARG A 11 -9.56 12.26 -5.00
N GLN A 12 -10.27 12.73 -6.02
CA GLN A 12 -10.00 12.36 -7.41
C GLN A 12 -8.66 12.92 -7.89
N SER A 13 -8.35 14.17 -7.57
CA SER A 13 -7.08 14.81 -7.91
C SER A 13 -5.89 14.08 -7.27
N LEU A 14 -5.99 13.70 -6.00
CA LEU A 14 -4.97 12.90 -5.32
C LEU A 14 -4.79 11.51 -5.94
N ARG A 15 -5.87 10.85 -6.36
CA ARG A 15 -5.78 9.58 -7.07
C ARG A 15 -5.05 9.71 -8.39
N ASN A 16 -5.40 10.72 -9.18
CA ASN A 16 -4.74 10.97 -10.46
C ASN A 16 -3.23 11.18 -10.27
N GLN A 17 -2.81 11.91 -9.22
CA GLN A 17 -1.38 12.08 -8.90
C GLN A 17 -0.71 10.77 -8.51
N LEU A 18 -1.37 9.93 -7.72
CA LEU A 18 -0.85 8.62 -7.35
C LEU A 18 -0.70 7.70 -8.58
N ASP A 19 -1.65 7.74 -9.51
CA ASP A 19 -1.62 6.95 -10.74
C ASP A 19 -0.48 7.40 -11.66
N LEU A 20 -0.24 8.71 -11.79
CA LEU A 20 0.88 9.26 -12.56
C LEU A 20 2.25 8.83 -12.03
N THR A 21 2.39 8.68 -10.72
CA THR A 21 3.66 8.26 -10.08
C THR A 21 3.79 6.74 -9.99
N ALA A 22 2.71 5.97 -10.21
CA ALA A 22 2.68 4.54 -9.98
C ALA A 22 3.72 3.78 -10.81
N ASP A 23 3.83 4.06 -12.10
CA ASP A 23 4.72 3.36 -13.02
C ASP A 23 6.20 3.56 -12.67
N SER A 24 6.60 4.77 -12.29
CA SER A 24 7.96 5.07 -11.86
C SER A 24 8.31 4.36 -10.56
N ARG A 25 7.40 4.42 -9.58
CA ARG A 25 7.57 3.76 -8.29
C ARG A 25 7.60 2.24 -8.43
N ASP A 26 6.70 1.66 -9.23
CA ASP A 26 6.65 0.22 -9.44
C ASP A 26 7.91 -0.29 -10.14
N ALA A 27 8.42 0.44 -11.14
CA ALA A 27 9.69 0.12 -11.79
C ALA A 27 10.87 0.16 -10.80
N GLU A 28 10.92 1.16 -9.90
CA GLU A 28 11.95 1.25 -8.87
C GLU A 28 11.89 0.08 -7.88
N VAL A 29 10.70 -0.26 -7.37
CA VAL A 29 10.50 -1.40 -6.45
C VAL A 29 10.88 -2.72 -7.14
N GLN A 30 10.43 -2.94 -8.37
CA GLN A 30 10.77 -4.13 -9.16
C GLN A 30 12.28 -4.23 -9.39
N ARG A 31 12.96 -3.09 -9.66
CA ARG A 31 14.42 -3.03 -9.80
C ARG A 31 15.13 -3.49 -8.53
N ARG A 32 14.70 -3.06 -7.36
CA ARG A 32 15.26 -3.52 -6.07
C ARG A 32 15.08 -5.02 -5.86
N ILE A 33 13.93 -5.58 -6.26
CA ILE A 33 13.68 -7.02 -6.17
C ILE A 33 14.62 -7.78 -7.12
N VAL A 34 14.77 -7.34 -8.37
CA VAL A 34 15.69 -7.99 -9.33
C VAL A 34 17.13 -7.93 -8.84
N LEU A 35 17.56 -6.86 -8.19
CA LEU A 35 18.90 -6.78 -7.58
C LEU A 35 19.10 -7.83 -6.47
N ARG A 36 18.08 -8.06 -5.63
CA ARG A 36 18.11 -9.11 -4.59
C ARG A 36 18.13 -10.50 -5.22
N LEU A 37 17.34 -10.75 -6.27
CA LEU A 37 17.35 -12.02 -7.01
C LEU A 37 18.72 -12.26 -7.66
N LYS A 38 19.31 -11.22 -8.31
CA LYS A 38 20.63 -11.28 -8.89
C LYS A 38 21.72 -11.67 -7.88
N ALA A 39 21.60 -11.23 -6.63
CA ALA A 39 22.55 -11.60 -5.58
C ALA A 39 22.43 -13.09 -5.17
N ALA A 40 21.25 -13.68 -5.34
CA ALA A 40 20.94 -15.05 -4.95
C ALA A 40 21.26 -16.12 -6.00
N ILE A 41 21.61 -15.73 -7.23
CA ILE A 41 21.92 -16.65 -8.34
C ILE A 41 23.41 -16.64 -8.69
N PRO A 42 23.94 -17.72 -9.31
CA PRO A 42 25.33 -17.83 -9.75
C PRO A 42 25.78 -16.68 -10.66
N LYS A 43 27.04 -16.27 -10.58
CA LYS A 43 27.56 -15.14 -11.37
C LYS A 43 27.39 -15.34 -12.88
N GLY A 44 27.60 -16.56 -13.40
CA GLY A 44 27.48 -16.89 -14.81
C GLY A 44 26.05 -16.76 -15.37
N GLU A 45 25.03 -16.79 -14.51
CA GLU A 45 23.60 -16.77 -14.89
C GLU A 45 22.94 -15.38 -14.67
N ARG A 46 23.73 -14.34 -14.44
CA ARG A 46 23.21 -12.99 -14.13
C ARG A 46 22.87 -12.14 -15.35
N ARG A 47 23.06 -12.68 -16.56
CA ARG A 47 22.84 -11.94 -17.82
C ARG A 47 21.38 -11.48 -17.93
N GLU A 48 20.42 -12.35 -17.62
CA GLU A 48 18.99 -12.03 -17.67
C GLU A 48 18.59 -11.01 -16.62
N CYS A 49 19.16 -11.09 -15.41
CA CYS A 49 18.95 -10.04 -14.41
C CYS A 49 19.42 -8.68 -14.89
N ASN A 50 20.56 -8.62 -15.60
CA ASN A 50 21.05 -7.37 -16.16
C ASN A 50 20.11 -6.84 -17.25
N ALA A 51 19.60 -7.72 -18.12
CA ALA A 51 18.61 -7.34 -19.14
C ALA A 51 17.31 -6.82 -18.50
N LEU A 52 16.79 -7.48 -17.46
CA LEU A 52 15.64 -7.02 -16.68
C LEU A 52 15.91 -5.64 -16.06
N LEU A 53 17.08 -5.45 -15.44
CA LEU A 53 17.46 -4.17 -14.84
C LEU A 53 17.52 -3.03 -15.86
N MET A 54 18.03 -3.30 -17.07
CA MET A 54 18.05 -2.31 -18.16
C MET A 54 16.63 -1.96 -18.60
N LYS A 55 15.75 -2.93 -18.82
CA LYS A 55 14.35 -2.70 -19.19
C LYS A 55 13.61 -1.89 -18.11
N LEU A 56 13.80 -2.23 -16.82
CA LEU A 56 13.18 -1.50 -15.71
C LEU A 56 13.70 -0.06 -15.60
N ARG A 57 14.98 0.17 -15.84
CA ARG A 57 15.55 1.53 -15.90
C ARG A 57 14.96 2.34 -17.05
N SER A 58 14.81 1.74 -18.23
CA SER A 58 14.17 2.39 -19.38
C SER A 58 12.72 2.76 -19.08
N ARG A 59 11.94 1.82 -18.50
CA ARG A 59 10.56 2.06 -18.06
C ARG A 59 10.47 3.19 -17.05
N GLN A 60 11.35 3.20 -16.04
CA GLN A 60 11.39 4.24 -15.02
C GLN A 60 11.70 5.62 -15.63
N ARG A 61 12.67 5.69 -16.55
CA ARG A 61 13.00 6.94 -17.25
C ARG A 61 11.82 7.45 -18.09
N ALA A 62 11.16 6.58 -18.84
CA ALA A 62 9.97 6.94 -19.62
C ALA A 62 8.84 7.47 -18.72
N ALA A 63 8.54 6.78 -17.61
CA ALA A 63 7.53 7.21 -16.66
C ALA A 63 7.88 8.56 -16.00
N ASN A 64 9.15 8.77 -15.62
CA ASN A 64 9.59 10.05 -15.07
C ASN A 64 9.51 11.18 -16.10
N LYS A 65 9.83 10.92 -17.36
CA LYS A 65 9.70 11.90 -18.44
C LYS A 65 8.25 12.30 -18.63
N SER A 66 7.34 11.32 -18.77
CA SER A 66 5.89 11.58 -18.90
C SER A 66 5.32 12.34 -17.70
N LEU A 67 5.76 12.02 -16.48
CA LEU A 67 5.38 12.75 -15.28
C LEU A 67 5.87 14.20 -15.32
N ALA A 68 7.12 14.43 -15.69
CA ALA A 68 7.70 15.78 -15.81
C ALA A 68 6.97 16.60 -16.87
N GLU A 69 6.71 16.02 -18.06
CA GLU A 69 5.95 16.67 -19.14
C GLU A 69 4.54 17.05 -18.68
N TYR A 70 3.85 16.14 -17.95
CA TYR A 70 2.54 16.43 -17.40
C TYR A 70 2.58 17.57 -16.36
N LEU A 71 3.51 17.52 -15.40
CA LEU A 71 3.62 18.53 -14.34
C LEU A 71 3.96 19.92 -14.90
N CYS A 72 4.70 19.98 -16.00
CA CYS A 72 5.03 21.25 -16.69
C CYS A 72 3.94 21.70 -17.68
N SER A 73 2.91 20.90 -17.92
CA SER A 73 1.79 21.29 -18.81
C SER A 73 0.80 22.21 -18.10
N ASP A 74 0.04 22.97 -18.88
CA ASP A 74 -1.04 23.82 -18.34
C ASP A 74 -2.06 22.99 -17.55
N ALA A 75 -2.39 21.78 -18.01
CA ALA A 75 -3.28 20.87 -17.31
C ALA A 75 -2.75 20.43 -15.93
N GLY A 76 -1.45 20.12 -15.85
CA GLY A 76 -0.79 19.77 -14.61
C GLY A 76 -0.73 20.95 -13.62
N CYS A 77 -0.36 22.12 -14.12
CA CYS A 77 -0.34 23.35 -13.33
C CYS A 77 -1.73 23.70 -12.78
N GLU A 78 -2.76 23.62 -13.62
CA GLU A 78 -4.14 23.89 -13.21
C GLU A 78 -4.65 22.87 -12.19
N GLN A 79 -4.32 21.58 -12.36
CA GLN A 79 -4.68 20.57 -11.37
C GLN A 79 -4.02 20.84 -10.00
N LEU A 80 -2.75 21.22 -9.98
CA LEU A 80 -2.05 21.57 -8.73
C LEU A 80 -2.67 22.79 -8.06
N ARG A 81 -3.06 23.83 -8.84
CA ARG A 81 -3.77 25.03 -8.31
C ARG A 81 -5.12 24.62 -7.68
N ARG A 82 -5.91 23.78 -8.36
CA ARG A 82 -7.19 23.27 -7.83
C ARG A 82 -6.98 22.50 -6.54
N MET A 83 -6.01 21.59 -6.49
CA MET A 83 -5.69 20.84 -5.27
C MET A 83 -5.32 21.76 -4.13
N ASN A 84 -4.48 22.78 -4.37
CA ASN A 84 -4.09 23.74 -3.35
C ASN A 84 -5.30 24.56 -2.85
N LYS A 85 -6.18 24.99 -3.74
CA LYS A 85 -7.44 25.67 -3.39
C LYS A 85 -8.35 24.77 -2.55
N ASP A 86 -8.52 23.51 -2.95
CA ASP A 86 -9.35 22.54 -2.21
C ASP A 86 -8.76 22.24 -0.82
N LEU A 87 -7.43 22.11 -0.70
CA LEU A 87 -6.74 21.93 0.58
C LEU A 87 -6.91 23.15 1.48
N SER A 88 -6.78 24.37 0.95
CA SER A 88 -6.98 25.60 1.69
C SER A 88 -8.43 25.76 2.20
N ALA A 89 -9.40 25.29 1.39
CA ALA A 89 -10.81 25.29 1.79
C ALA A 89 -11.13 24.26 2.89
N LEU A 90 -10.28 23.24 3.08
CA LEU A 90 -10.43 22.23 4.14
C LEU A 90 -9.96 22.69 5.52
N GLN A 91 -9.33 23.87 5.65
CA GLN A 91 -8.95 24.44 6.96
C GLN A 91 -10.15 24.84 7.81
N VAL A 92 -11.30 24.17 7.64
CA VAL A 92 -12.56 24.46 8.32
C VAL A 92 -12.74 23.62 9.56
N ALA A 93 -12.80 24.30 10.68
CA ALA A 93 -13.77 24.20 11.78
C ALA A 93 -14.27 22.78 12.19
N HIS A 94 -13.37 21.85 12.50
CA HIS A 94 -13.74 20.73 13.38
C HIS A 94 -12.96 20.85 14.68
N SER A 95 -13.66 20.68 15.81
CA SER A 95 -12.97 20.60 17.10
C SER A 95 -12.05 19.36 17.08
N THR A 96 -10.93 19.42 17.78
CA THR A 96 -10.01 18.29 17.90
C THR A 96 -10.75 17.02 18.42
N ALA A 97 -11.72 17.21 19.32
CA ALA A 97 -12.55 16.12 19.87
C ALA A 97 -13.42 15.46 18.79
N ASP A 98 -14.02 16.23 17.88
CA ASP A 98 -14.84 15.69 16.79
C ASP A 98 -14.00 14.91 15.80
N LEU A 99 -12.81 15.43 15.46
CA LEU A 99 -11.86 14.72 14.60
C LEU A 99 -11.40 13.40 15.22
N THR A 100 -11.08 13.39 16.51
CA THR A 100 -10.68 12.18 17.22
C THR A 100 -11.81 11.13 17.21
N ARG A 101 -13.05 11.54 17.45
CA ARG A 101 -14.22 10.63 17.37
C ARG A 101 -14.40 10.06 15.96
N LEU A 102 -14.33 10.90 14.93
CA LEU A 102 -14.45 10.47 13.54
C LEU A 102 -13.34 9.50 13.14
N VAL A 103 -12.10 9.79 13.51
CA VAL A 103 -10.95 8.92 13.23
C VAL A 103 -11.10 7.58 13.95
N SER A 104 -11.46 7.58 15.24
CA SER A 104 -11.69 6.36 16.02
C SER A 104 -12.81 5.49 15.44
N ARG A 105 -13.95 6.10 15.09
CA ARG A 105 -15.05 5.39 14.42
C ARG A 105 -14.62 4.79 13.08
N ARG A 106 -13.87 5.56 12.28
CA ARG A 106 -13.35 5.08 10.99
C ARG A 106 -12.34 3.97 11.17
N TYR A 107 -11.44 4.09 12.14
CA TYR A 107 -10.45 3.07 12.46
C TYR A 107 -11.11 1.73 12.82
N ARG A 108 -12.10 1.74 13.70
CA ARG A 108 -12.89 0.54 14.04
C ARG A 108 -13.54 -0.10 12.82
N SER A 109 -14.19 0.70 11.97
CA SER A 109 -14.80 0.21 10.73
C SER A 109 -13.77 -0.48 9.83
N VAL A 110 -12.57 0.11 9.69
CA VAL A 110 -11.49 -0.48 8.89
C VAL A 110 -10.95 -1.77 9.53
N LEU A 111 -10.83 -1.83 10.86
CA LEU A 111 -10.42 -3.04 11.58
C LEU A 111 -11.42 -4.18 11.41
N HIS A 112 -12.73 -3.92 11.44
CA HIS A 112 -13.76 -4.90 11.12
C HIS A 112 -13.63 -5.45 9.70
N ASP A 113 -13.38 -4.58 8.73
CA ASP A 113 -13.16 -5.00 7.34
C ASP A 113 -11.90 -5.89 7.21
N ILE A 114 -10.82 -5.51 7.90
CA ILE A 114 -9.58 -6.30 7.92
C ILE A 114 -9.85 -7.66 8.57
N GLU A 115 -10.55 -7.71 9.70
CA GLU A 115 -10.90 -8.98 10.38
C GLU A 115 -11.67 -9.92 9.46
N LYS A 116 -12.68 -9.42 8.75
CA LYS A 116 -13.46 -10.17 7.75
C LYS A 116 -12.56 -10.70 6.63
N LEU A 117 -11.65 -9.87 6.09
CA LEU A 117 -10.71 -10.31 5.06
C LEU A 117 -9.73 -11.36 5.58
N LEU A 118 -9.26 -11.22 6.83
CA LEU A 118 -8.37 -12.18 7.48
C LEU A 118 -9.08 -13.49 7.89
N ALA A 119 -10.41 -13.51 8.01
CA ALA A 119 -11.17 -14.73 8.29
C ALA A 119 -10.96 -15.78 7.18
N HIS A 120 -10.82 -15.34 5.96
CA HIS A 120 -10.61 -16.21 4.81
C HIS A 120 -9.13 -16.49 4.55
N LYS A 121 -8.81 -17.65 3.94
CA LYS A 121 -7.44 -17.96 3.53
C LYS A 121 -6.97 -16.92 2.49
N ILE A 122 -5.83 -16.28 2.75
CA ILE A 122 -5.15 -15.43 1.75
C ILE A 122 -4.45 -16.39 0.77
N ALA A 123 -5.26 -17.05 -0.08
CA ALA A 123 -4.75 -18.09 -0.97
C ALA A 123 -4.35 -17.54 -2.34
N THR A 124 -4.92 -16.40 -2.75
CA THR A 124 -4.75 -15.86 -4.11
C THR A 124 -4.38 -14.38 -4.07
N GLY A 125 -3.63 -13.94 -5.07
CA GLY A 125 -3.23 -12.54 -5.25
C GLY A 125 -4.41 -11.56 -5.31
N ARG A 126 -5.61 -12.01 -5.73
CA ARG A 126 -6.81 -11.17 -5.78
C ARG A 126 -7.21 -10.59 -4.41
N ARG A 127 -6.89 -11.26 -3.30
CA ARG A 127 -7.20 -10.79 -1.94
C ARG A 127 -6.08 -9.99 -1.28
N VAL A 128 -4.87 -10.05 -1.83
CA VAL A 128 -3.70 -9.33 -1.30
C VAL A 128 -3.90 -7.82 -1.44
N HIS A 129 -4.30 -7.36 -2.60
CA HIS A 129 -4.44 -5.93 -2.88
C HIS A 129 -5.52 -5.24 -2.02
N PRO A 130 -6.77 -5.73 -1.93
CA PRO A 130 -7.78 -5.12 -1.05
C PRO A 130 -7.34 -5.10 0.43
N LEU A 131 -6.74 -6.20 0.92
CA LEU A 131 -6.25 -6.28 2.28
C LEU A 131 -5.12 -5.26 2.52
N ARG A 132 -4.17 -5.13 1.58
CA ARG A 132 -3.09 -4.14 1.65
C ARG A 132 -3.60 -2.71 1.75
N ILE A 133 -4.62 -2.34 0.95
CA ILE A 133 -5.23 -1.01 0.99
C ILE A 133 -5.87 -0.76 2.37
N LYS A 134 -6.62 -1.71 2.89
CA LYS A 134 -7.26 -1.57 4.21
C LYS A 134 -6.23 -1.48 5.34
N MET A 135 -5.16 -2.30 5.28
CA MET A 135 -4.07 -2.26 6.26
C MET A 135 -3.36 -0.90 6.26
N ARG A 136 -3.04 -0.37 5.07
CA ARG A 136 -2.46 0.96 4.95
C ARG A 136 -3.38 2.03 5.54
N GLY A 137 -4.66 2.01 5.17
CA GLY A 137 -5.64 2.95 5.73
C GLY A 137 -5.75 2.87 7.26
N ALA A 138 -5.64 1.67 7.86
CA ALA A 138 -5.62 1.53 9.31
C ALA A 138 -4.35 2.16 9.93
N CYS A 139 -3.17 1.93 9.35
CA CYS A 139 -1.93 2.53 9.81
C CYS A 139 -1.94 4.06 9.66
N ASP A 140 -2.45 4.56 8.54
CA ASP A 140 -2.56 6.01 8.29
C ASP A 140 -3.52 6.66 9.31
N LEU A 141 -4.64 6.03 9.66
CA LEU A 141 -5.59 6.53 10.67
C LEU A 141 -4.96 6.58 12.07
N VAL A 142 -4.16 5.57 12.44
CA VAL A 142 -3.48 5.57 13.74
C VAL A 142 -2.46 6.70 13.84
N SER A 143 -1.79 7.05 12.75
CA SER A 143 -0.82 8.16 12.75
C SER A 143 -1.46 9.54 12.93
N LEU A 144 -2.79 9.66 12.79
CA LEU A 144 -3.55 10.89 13.01
C LEU A 144 -4.03 11.05 14.47
N VAL A 145 -3.90 10.01 15.28
CA VAL A 145 -4.25 10.03 16.71
C VAL A 145 -2.96 10.02 17.48
N ASP A 146 -2.85 10.82 18.54
CA ASP A 146 -1.71 10.75 19.44
C ASP A 146 -1.48 9.33 19.91
N ALA A 147 -0.19 8.95 20.05
CA ALA A 147 0.22 7.58 20.31
C ALA A 147 -0.65 6.97 21.43
N PRO A 148 -1.26 5.81 21.21
CA PRO A 148 -2.14 5.20 22.19
C PRO A 148 -1.34 4.95 23.47
N GLU A 149 -1.78 5.52 24.58
CA GLU A 149 -1.22 5.24 25.91
C GLU A 149 -1.42 3.77 26.33
N ASP A 150 -2.37 3.08 25.68
CA ASP A 150 -2.68 1.68 25.92
C ASP A 150 -1.68 0.75 25.20
N VAL A 151 -1.02 -0.10 25.99
CA VAL A 151 -0.07 -1.13 25.52
C VAL A 151 -0.71 -2.08 24.50
N SER A 152 -2.00 -2.39 24.64
CA SER A 152 -2.71 -3.29 23.72
C SER A 152 -2.88 -2.65 22.34
N ALA A 153 -3.20 -1.38 22.29
CA ALA A 153 -3.30 -0.60 21.06
C ALA A 153 -1.93 -0.47 20.36
N ALA A 154 -0.86 -0.20 21.10
CA ALA A 154 0.49 -0.16 20.56
C ALA A 154 0.92 -1.51 19.95
N GLN A 155 0.59 -2.63 20.60
CA GLN A 155 0.84 -3.97 20.08
C GLN A 155 0.04 -4.26 18.79
N LEU A 156 -1.22 -3.80 18.72
CA LEU A 156 -2.04 -3.93 17.52
C LEU A 156 -1.42 -3.16 16.34
N VAL A 157 -0.99 -1.92 16.55
CA VAL A 157 -0.31 -1.11 15.54
C VAL A 157 0.93 -1.81 15.01
N GLN A 158 1.77 -2.37 15.91
CA GLN A 158 2.96 -3.11 15.50
C GLN A 158 2.61 -4.35 14.66
N LYS A 159 1.54 -5.08 15.01
CA LYS A 159 1.08 -6.26 14.23
C LYS A 159 0.50 -5.84 12.88
N LEU A 160 -0.22 -4.72 12.80
CA LEU A 160 -0.70 -4.12 11.56
C LEU A 160 0.47 -3.78 10.63
N ALA A 161 1.47 -3.06 11.14
CA ALA A 161 2.66 -2.68 10.37
C ALA A 161 3.42 -3.91 9.83
N LYS A 162 3.67 -4.94 10.68
CA LYS A 162 4.32 -6.19 10.24
C LYS A 162 3.55 -6.92 9.13
N MET A 163 2.23 -6.90 9.19
CA MET A 163 1.38 -7.52 8.16
C MET A 163 1.35 -6.67 6.89
N GLN A 164 1.31 -5.34 7.01
CA GLN A 164 1.37 -4.41 5.88
C GLN A 164 2.67 -4.61 5.09
N ASP A 165 3.82 -4.69 5.77
CA ASP A 165 5.12 -4.96 5.14
C ASP A 165 5.13 -6.30 4.42
N ALA A 166 4.60 -7.36 5.07
CA ALA A 166 4.54 -8.69 4.47
C ALA A 166 3.65 -8.73 3.22
N LEU A 167 2.52 -8.01 3.23
CA LEU A 167 1.62 -7.88 2.08
C LEU A 167 2.23 -7.02 0.98
N GLY A 168 2.98 -5.97 1.34
CA GLY A 168 3.73 -5.14 0.40
C GLY A 168 4.75 -5.97 -0.36
N ASP A 169 5.64 -6.66 0.36
CA ASP A 169 6.66 -7.53 -0.25
C ASP A 169 6.04 -8.58 -1.20
N TRP A 170 4.91 -9.18 -0.79
CA TRP A 170 4.23 -10.18 -1.62
C TRP A 170 3.60 -9.55 -2.86
N HIS A 171 2.92 -8.43 -2.71
CA HIS A 171 2.30 -7.69 -3.82
C HIS A 171 3.35 -7.29 -4.86
N ASP A 172 4.46 -6.72 -4.41
CA ASP A 172 5.53 -6.24 -5.28
C ASP A 172 6.23 -7.38 -6.02
N ALA A 173 6.44 -8.53 -5.35
CA ALA A 173 6.96 -9.74 -6.00
C ALA A 173 5.99 -10.30 -7.06
N MET A 174 4.66 -10.23 -6.80
CA MET A 174 3.65 -10.63 -7.79
C MET A 174 3.58 -9.68 -8.97
N LEU A 175 3.70 -8.38 -8.76
CA LEU A 175 3.76 -7.40 -9.85
C LEU A 175 4.98 -7.62 -10.72
N LEU A 176 6.14 -7.91 -10.13
CA LEU A 176 7.34 -8.28 -10.89
C LEU A 176 7.11 -9.55 -11.72
N ALA A 177 6.56 -10.60 -11.11
CA ALA A 177 6.29 -11.87 -11.81
C ALA A 177 5.32 -11.68 -12.98
N ARG A 178 4.27 -10.87 -12.79
CA ARG A 178 3.32 -10.51 -13.84
C ARG A 178 4.01 -9.74 -14.96
N TRP A 179 4.78 -8.70 -14.64
CA TRP A 179 5.47 -7.89 -15.62
C TRP A 179 6.47 -8.69 -16.46
N ILE A 180 7.22 -9.62 -15.84
CA ILE A 180 8.09 -10.55 -16.56
C ILE A 180 7.29 -11.40 -17.55
N HIS A 181 6.17 -11.94 -17.12
CA HIS A 181 5.28 -12.75 -17.95
C HIS A 181 4.72 -11.96 -19.15
N GLU A 182 4.20 -10.76 -18.89
CA GLU A 182 3.63 -9.87 -19.92
C GLU A 182 4.69 -9.36 -20.91
N SER A 183 5.94 -9.24 -20.46
CA SER A 183 7.08 -8.84 -21.31
C SER A 183 7.61 -9.95 -22.18
N ALA A 184 7.00 -11.13 -22.17
CA ALA A 184 7.45 -12.35 -22.89
C ALA A 184 8.94 -12.67 -22.67
N LEU A 185 9.45 -12.37 -21.47
CA LEU A 185 10.85 -12.60 -21.14
C LEU A 185 11.07 -14.04 -20.71
N THR A 186 12.00 -14.72 -21.36
CA THR A 186 12.44 -16.05 -20.96
C THR A 186 13.36 -15.92 -19.75
N LEU A 187 13.02 -16.63 -18.67
CA LEU A 187 13.86 -16.72 -17.48
C LEU A 187 14.71 -17.99 -17.51
N THR A 188 15.97 -17.89 -17.10
CA THR A 188 16.76 -19.08 -16.77
C THR A 188 16.09 -19.88 -15.64
N PRO A 189 16.32 -21.20 -15.57
CA PRO A 189 15.81 -22.04 -14.48
C PRO A 189 16.17 -21.51 -13.10
N SER A 190 17.39 -21.04 -12.89
CA SER A 190 17.85 -20.47 -11.61
C SER A 190 17.11 -19.18 -11.24
N LEU A 191 16.89 -18.26 -12.17
CA LEU A 191 16.18 -17.03 -11.92
C LEU A 191 14.69 -17.30 -11.64
N ARG A 192 14.08 -18.24 -12.36
CA ARG A 192 12.71 -18.71 -12.11
C ARG A 192 12.59 -19.31 -10.70
N CYS A 193 13.49 -20.23 -10.33
CA CYS A 193 13.52 -20.83 -9.00
C CYS A 193 13.69 -19.79 -7.89
N ALA A 194 14.57 -18.79 -8.10
CA ALA A 194 14.78 -17.70 -7.14
C ALA A 194 13.51 -16.83 -6.97
N LEU A 195 12.80 -16.52 -8.06
CA LEU A 195 11.53 -15.77 -8.02
C LEU A 195 10.43 -16.58 -7.31
N ASP A 196 10.27 -17.85 -7.63
CA ASP A 196 9.29 -18.74 -6.99
C ASP A 196 9.58 -18.89 -5.49
N THR A 197 10.86 -19.02 -5.13
CA THR A 197 11.31 -19.04 -3.73
C THR A 197 10.95 -17.74 -3.00
N LEU A 198 11.16 -16.59 -3.64
CA LEU A 198 10.78 -15.29 -3.08
C LEU A 198 9.27 -15.22 -2.83
N LEU A 199 8.45 -15.57 -3.84
CA LEU A 199 6.99 -15.59 -3.74
C LEU A 199 6.50 -16.52 -2.61
N ALA A 200 7.11 -17.71 -2.49
CA ALA A 200 6.78 -18.66 -1.42
C ALA A 200 7.13 -18.11 -0.03
N ARG A 201 8.29 -17.43 0.12
CA ARG A 201 8.69 -16.77 1.37
C ARG A 201 7.74 -15.65 1.77
N CYS A 202 7.37 -14.78 0.83
CA CYS A 202 6.42 -13.70 1.07
C CYS A 202 5.06 -14.25 1.52
N ARG A 203 4.55 -15.27 0.83
CA ARG A 203 3.30 -15.96 1.20
C ARG A 203 3.37 -16.60 2.60
N LYS A 204 4.49 -17.25 2.95
CA LYS A 204 4.71 -17.84 4.28
C LYS A 204 4.72 -16.75 5.36
N ARG A 205 5.37 -15.61 5.11
CA ARG A 205 5.41 -14.45 6.02
C ARG A 205 4.00 -13.90 6.27
N CYS A 206 3.19 -13.68 5.24
CA CYS A 206 1.79 -13.26 5.39
C CYS A 206 0.97 -14.26 6.21
N LYS A 207 1.12 -15.58 5.97
CA LYS A 207 0.43 -16.62 6.75
C LYS A 207 0.81 -16.57 8.22
N ARG A 208 2.09 -16.32 8.55
CA ARG A 208 2.60 -16.22 9.93
C ARG A 208 1.93 -15.07 10.68
N HIS A 209 1.80 -13.90 10.06
CA HIS A 209 1.25 -12.70 10.71
C HIS A 209 -0.29 -12.70 10.77
N ARG A 210 -0.97 -13.49 9.95
CA ARG A 210 -2.44 -13.48 9.82
C ARG A 210 -3.18 -13.80 11.13
N LYS A 211 -2.87 -14.95 11.76
CA LYS A 211 -3.58 -15.39 12.99
C LYS A 211 -3.34 -14.44 14.17
N PRO A 212 -2.07 -14.06 14.49
CA PRO A 212 -1.78 -13.15 15.58
C PRO A 212 -2.43 -11.77 15.39
N LEU A 213 -2.47 -11.24 14.17
CA LEU A 213 -3.13 -9.98 13.89
C LEU A 213 -4.64 -10.08 14.07
N ARG A 214 -5.26 -11.11 13.50
CA ARG A 214 -6.72 -11.32 13.63
C ARG A 214 -7.15 -11.42 15.09
N HIS A 215 -6.37 -12.13 15.90
CA HIS A 215 -6.63 -12.23 17.34
C HIS A 215 -6.54 -10.86 18.03
N ALA A 216 -5.47 -10.10 17.75
CA ALA A 216 -5.30 -8.76 18.33
C ALA A 216 -6.41 -7.78 17.93
N ILE A 217 -6.88 -7.83 16.67
CA ILE A 217 -8.01 -7.00 16.24
C ILE A 217 -9.28 -7.37 17.03
N ARG A 218 -9.57 -8.64 17.20
CA ARG A 218 -10.75 -9.08 17.97
C ARG A 218 -10.68 -8.66 19.43
N GLN A 219 -9.53 -8.80 20.06
CA GLN A 219 -9.33 -8.33 21.44
C GLN A 219 -9.53 -6.81 21.54
N PHE A 220 -8.94 -6.04 20.64
CA PHE A 220 -9.09 -4.59 20.62
C PHE A 220 -10.56 -4.16 20.45
N LEU A 221 -11.27 -4.77 19.49
CA LEU A 221 -12.70 -4.46 19.25
C LEU A 221 -13.62 -4.88 20.39
N ALA A 222 -13.25 -5.89 21.19
CA ALA A 222 -14.03 -6.36 22.34
C ALA A 222 -13.78 -5.54 23.61
N ASN A 223 -12.57 -5.00 23.81
CA ASN A 223 -12.18 -4.32 25.02
C ASN A 223 -12.55 -2.84 25.04
N GLU A 224 -12.81 -2.24 23.90
CA GLU A 224 -13.27 -0.85 23.89
C GLU A 224 -14.79 -0.78 24.13
N PRO A 225 -15.25 0.06 25.10
CA PRO A 225 -16.66 0.27 25.32
C PRO A 225 -17.30 0.73 24.01
N ALA A 226 -18.47 0.17 23.70
CA ALA A 226 -19.29 0.68 22.61
C ALA A 226 -19.44 2.19 22.86
N VAL A 227 -18.94 3.00 21.91
CA VAL A 227 -19.28 4.43 21.91
C VAL A 227 -20.79 4.45 21.68
N ASN A 228 -21.53 4.53 22.78
CA ASN A 228 -22.96 4.71 22.71
C ASN A 228 -23.21 5.89 21.79
N ASP A 229 -23.99 5.65 20.74
CA ASP A 229 -24.57 6.67 19.90
C ASP A 229 -25.40 7.59 20.83
N VAL A 230 -24.75 8.61 21.39
CA VAL A 230 -25.47 9.73 21.96
C VAL A 230 -25.97 10.50 20.75
N GLN A 231 -27.26 10.34 20.54
CA GLN A 231 -28.09 11.05 19.57
C GLN A 231 -27.87 12.56 19.62
#